data_475bc0eaca835f729f80048528965593
#
_entry.id   475bc0eaca835f729f80048528965593
#
_cell.length_a   1.000
_cell.length_b   1.000
_cell.length_c   1.000
_cell.angle_alpha   90.00
_cell.angle_beta   90.00
_cell.angle_gamma   90.00
#
_symmetry.space_group_name_H-M   'P 1'
#
loop_
_entity.id
_entity.type
_entity.pdbx_description
1 polymer ?
#
loop_
_entity_poly.entity_id
_entity_poly.type
_entity_poly.pdbx_seq_one_letter_code
_entity_poly.pdbx_strand_id
1 'polypeptide(L)'
;MGGIRSKFSFGGATRITSVESDEQATEYASENLVDWMGARAQTARVDRYLQQVLRESSASERSRFESATVVLDPPRAGAGKAVVASLAELRPAQLVYVACDPVALARDVALLRESGYELSGLEAFDLFPNTHHVEAVASFIKA
;
A
#
# COMPACT_ATOMS: atom_id res chain seq x y z
N MET A 1 -19.13 22.21 7.31
CA MET A 1 -18.35 21.59 6.25
C MET A 1 -18.45 20.08 6.38
N GLY A 2 -19.19 19.44 5.51
CA GLY A 2 -19.36 17.99 5.54
C GLY A 2 -18.09 17.30 5.04
N GLY A 3 -17.28 16.81 5.95
CA GLY A 3 -16.23 15.87 5.60
C GLY A 3 -16.86 14.64 4.94
N ILE A 4 -16.39 14.27 3.77
CA ILE A 4 -16.74 13.02 3.12
C ILE A 4 -16.29 11.91 4.06
N ARG A 5 -17.20 11.39 4.87
CA ARG A 5 -16.99 10.15 5.61
C ARG A 5 -17.02 9.03 4.58
N SER A 6 -15.89 8.76 3.97
CA SER A 6 -15.74 7.54 3.20
C SER A 6 -15.87 6.38 4.18
N LYS A 7 -16.99 5.68 4.11
CA LYS A 7 -17.15 4.40 4.80
C LYS A 7 -16.24 3.40 4.05
N PHE A 8 -14.97 3.37 4.40
CA PHE A 8 -14.09 2.32 3.95
C PHE A 8 -14.54 1.02 4.61
N SER A 9 -15.18 0.17 3.85
CA SER A 9 -15.33 -1.23 4.23
C SER A 9 -13.97 -1.89 4.01
N PHE A 10 -13.23 -2.11 5.09
CA PHE A 10 -11.90 -2.75 5.03
C PHE A 10 -11.96 -4.28 4.85
N GLY A 11 -13.00 -4.79 4.20
CA GLY A 11 -13.06 -6.21 3.84
C GLY A 11 -12.93 -7.19 5.01
N GLY A 12 -13.34 -6.78 6.22
CA GLY A 12 -13.20 -7.59 7.42
C GLY A 12 -11.84 -7.49 8.11
N ALA A 13 -10.95 -6.58 7.68
CA ALA A 13 -9.69 -6.34 8.38
C ALA A 13 -9.93 -5.85 9.81
N THR A 14 -9.31 -6.51 10.79
CA THR A 14 -9.41 -6.16 12.20
C THR A 14 -8.32 -5.19 12.67
N ARG A 15 -7.26 -5.04 11.87
CA ARG A 15 -6.14 -4.14 12.12
C ARG A 15 -5.70 -3.46 10.85
N ILE A 16 -5.51 -2.13 10.94
CA ILE A 16 -5.07 -1.29 9.82
C ILE A 16 -3.97 -0.37 10.32
N THR A 17 -2.91 -0.26 9.55
CA THR A 17 -1.88 0.75 9.74
C THR A 17 -1.75 1.54 8.45
N SER A 18 -2.04 2.83 8.50
CA SER A 18 -1.76 3.78 7.43
C SER A 18 -0.40 4.42 7.68
N VAL A 19 0.46 4.44 6.68
CA VAL A 19 1.80 5.03 6.76
C VAL A 19 1.92 6.10 5.70
N GLU A 20 2.21 7.32 6.12
CA GLU A 20 2.34 8.49 5.26
C GLU A 20 3.49 9.37 5.74
N SER A 21 4.26 9.92 4.83
CA SER A 21 5.39 10.80 5.15
C SER A 21 5.00 12.24 5.46
N ASP A 22 3.86 12.68 4.97
CA ASP A 22 3.30 14.00 5.24
C ASP A 22 2.55 14.00 6.59
N GLU A 23 2.98 14.86 7.50
CA GLU A 23 2.43 14.94 8.86
C GLU A 23 0.96 15.39 8.85
N GLN A 24 0.61 16.35 8.01
CA GLN A 24 -0.76 16.85 7.91
C GLN A 24 -1.71 15.80 7.32
N ALA A 25 -1.25 15.05 6.31
CA ALA A 25 -2.02 13.93 5.76
C ALA A 25 -2.21 12.82 6.80
N THR A 26 -1.21 12.57 7.64
CA THR A 26 -1.31 11.61 8.75
C THR A 26 -2.32 12.06 9.82
N GLU A 27 -2.38 13.35 10.15
CA GLU A 27 -3.39 13.91 11.07
C GLU A 27 -4.80 13.66 10.53
N TYR A 28 -5.07 14.00 9.27
CA TYR A 28 -6.36 13.73 8.64
C TYR A 28 -6.70 12.23 8.60
N ALA A 29 -5.71 11.38 8.32
CA ALA A 29 -5.90 9.94 8.37
C ALA A 29 -6.26 9.47 9.79
N SER A 30 -5.62 10.00 10.83
CA SER A 30 -5.90 9.69 12.23
C SER A 30 -7.33 10.09 12.63
N GLU A 31 -7.76 11.29 12.21
CA GLU A 31 -9.14 11.76 12.44
C GLU A 31 -10.18 10.85 11.76
N ASN A 32 -9.90 10.42 10.53
CA ASN A 32 -10.80 9.54 9.78
C ASN A 32 -10.86 8.11 10.36
N LEU A 33 -9.81 7.68 11.06
CA LEU A 33 -9.69 6.34 11.63
C LEU A 33 -10.13 6.27 13.10
N VAL A 34 -10.49 7.39 13.73
CA VAL A 34 -10.78 7.47 15.17
C VAL A 34 -11.89 6.51 15.64
N ASP A 35 -12.88 6.24 14.81
CA ASP A 35 -13.98 5.33 15.12
C ASP A 35 -13.62 3.84 14.95
N TRP A 36 -12.38 3.52 14.52
CA TRP A 36 -11.93 2.17 14.23
C TRP A 36 -10.85 1.72 15.22
N MET A 37 -11.24 0.96 16.25
CA MET A 37 -10.34 0.56 17.36
C MET A 37 -9.07 -0.19 16.92
N GLY A 38 -9.09 -0.83 15.77
CA GLY A 38 -7.94 -1.58 15.22
C GLY A 38 -7.12 -0.78 14.21
N ALA A 39 -7.45 0.50 13.97
CA ALA A 39 -6.81 1.32 12.94
C ALA A 39 -5.92 2.40 13.56
N ARG A 40 -4.79 2.67 12.92
CA ARG A 40 -3.87 3.74 13.29
C ARG A 40 -3.22 4.35 12.06
N ALA A 41 -2.89 5.64 12.15
CA ALA A 41 -2.03 6.32 11.18
C ALA A 41 -0.66 6.59 11.81
N GLN A 42 0.38 6.54 11.00
CA GLN A 42 1.77 6.76 11.42
C GLN A 42 2.48 7.63 10.40
N THR A 43 3.12 8.71 10.88
CA THR A 43 3.98 9.54 10.05
C THR A 43 5.34 8.87 9.91
N ALA A 44 5.64 8.39 8.73
CA ALA A 44 6.95 7.82 8.40
C ALA A 44 7.13 7.70 6.88
N ARG A 45 8.36 7.71 6.41
CA ARG A 45 8.67 7.24 5.06
C ARG A 45 8.44 5.73 4.99
N VAL A 46 7.76 5.26 3.95
CA VAL A 46 7.39 3.85 3.80
C VAL A 46 8.59 2.92 3.80
N ASP A 47 9.68 3.28 3.10
CA ASP A 47 10.92 2.50 3.07
C ASP A 47 11.52 2.30 4.47
N ARG A 48 11.56 3.36 5.28
CA ARG A 48 12.07 3.30 6.65
C ARG A 48 11.14 2.52 7.58
N TYR A 49 9.84 2.71 7.44
CA TYR A 49 8.85 1.98 8.21
C TYR A 49 8.97 0.47 7.97
N LEU A 50 9.03 0.04 6.71
CA LEU A 50 9.16 -1.39 6.38
C LEU A 50 10.48 -1.98 6.90
N GLN A 51 11.58 -1.24 6.81
CA GLN A 51 12.86 -1.68 7.40
C GLN A 51 12.80 -1.78 8.93
N GLN A 52 12.09 -0.88 9.59
CA GLN A 52 11.89 -0.96 11.04
C GLN A 52 11.06 -2.20 11.39
N VAL A 53 9.97 -2.46 10.67
CA VAL A 53 9.18 -3.68 10.82
C VAL A 53 10.04 -4.93 10.65
N LEU A 54 10.91 -4.97 9.64
CA LEU A 54 11.82 -6.09 9.40
C LEU A 54 12.78 -6.33 10.57
N ARG A 55 13.26 -5.28 11.22
CA ARG A 55 14.21 -5.40 12.35
C ARG A 55 13.55 -5.72 13.69
N GLU A 56 12.37 -5.16 13.93
CA GLU A 56 11.79 -5.08 15.29
C GLU A 56 10.58 -6.02 15.48
N SER A 57 10.01 -6.57 14.39
CA SER A 57 8.83 -7.42 14.50
C SER A 57 9.13 -8.75 15.20
N SER A 58 8.27 -9.10 16.14
CA SER A 58 8.19 -10.44 16.72
C SER A 58 7.74 -11.47 15.67
N ALA A 59 7.95 -12.75 15.96
CA ALA A 59 7.46 -13.84 15.11
C ALA A 59 5.94 -13.76 14.85
N SER A 60 5.17 -13.39 15.87
CA SER A 60 3.71 -13.19 15.76
C SER A 60 3.34 -12.05 14.83
N GLU A 61 4.08 -10.94 14.84
CA GLU A 61 3.86 -9.81 13.93
C GLU A 61 4.25 -10.14 12.51
N ARG A 62 5.35 -10.87 12.31
CA ARG A 62 5.76 -11.39 11.02
C ARG A 62 4.69 -12.29 10.40
N SER A 63 4.17 -13.24 11.16
CA SER A 63 3.08 -14.13 10.72
C SER A 63 1.82 -13.36 10.31
N ARG A 64 1.51 -12.25 11.00
CA ARG A 64 0.40 -11.37 10.61
C ARG A 64 0.67 -10.65 9.29
N PHE A 65 1.90 -10.21 9.05
CA PHE A 65 2.29 -9.64 7.75
C PHE A 65 2.12 -10.64 6.61
N GLU A 66 2.48 -11.89 6.82
CA GLU A 66 2.35 -12.96 5.83
C GLU A 66 0.89 -13.23 5.41
N SER A 67 -0.07 -12.89 6.25
CA SER A 67 -1.52 -12.98 5.95
C SER A 67 -2.16 -11.65 5.55
N ALA A 68 -1.39 -10.56 5.58
CA ALA A 68 -1.90 -9.22 5.33
C ALA A 68 -2.11 -8.92 3.85
N THR A 69 -2.98 -7.96 3.59
CA THR A 69 -3.02 -7.20 2.34
C THR A 69 -2.32 -5.86 2.54
N VAL A 70 -1.36 -5.55 1.68
CA VAL A 70 -0.70 -4.24 1.66
C VAL A 70 -1.20 -3.45 0.47
N VAL A 71 -1.70 -2.25 0.72
CA VAL A 71 -2.10 -1.31 -0.32
C VAL A 71 -0.98 -0.28 -0.49
N LEU A 72 -0.49 -0.13 -1.71
CA LEU A 72 0.51 0.84 -2.10
C LEU A 72 -0.13 1.93 -2.95
N ASP A 73 0.08 3.18 -2.57
CA ASP A 73 -0.30 4.37 -3.34
C ASP A 73 0.94 5.28 -3.47
N PRO A 74 1.93 4.87 -4.27
CA PRO A 74 3.20 5.57 -4.36
C PRO A 74 3.09 6.84 -5.22
N PRO A 75 4.05 7.76 -5.09
CA PRO A 75 4.16 8.90 -5.99
C PRO A 75 4.45 8.43 -7.44
N ARG A 76 4.43 9.37 -8.40
CA ARG A 76 4.71 9.11 -9.82
C ARG A 76 6.01 8.34 -10.09
N ALA A 77 6.99 8.48 -9.21
CA ALA A 77 8.24 7.73 -9.30
C ALA A 77 8.09 6.22 -9.00
N GLY A 78 6.92 5.79 -8.53
CA GLY A 78 6.67 4.41 -8.12
C GLY A 78 7.09 4.11 -6.69
N ALA A 79 6.89 2.87 -6.26
CA ALA A 79 7.30 2.38 -4.94
C ALA A 79 8.82 2.22 -4.83
N GLY A 80 9.47 1.77 -5.90
CA GLY A 80 10.91 1.65 -6.01
C GLY A 80 11.50 0.40 -5.37
N LYS A 81 12.76 0.15 -5.66
CA LYS A 81 13.47 -1.10 -5.29
C LYS A 81 13.50 -1.37 -3.78
N ALA A 82 13.72 -0.34 -2.97
CA ALA A 82 13.85 -0.51 -1.51
C ALA A 82 12.54 -0.97 -0.86
N VAL A 83 11.41 -0.40 -1.29
CA VAL A 83 10.07 -0.79 -0.82
C VAL A 83 9.74 -2.20 -1.29
N VAL A 84 9.95 -2.50 -2.58
CA VAL A 84 9.69 -3.83 -3.13
C VAL A 84 10.54 -4.90 -2.44
N ALA A 85 11.83 -4.66 -2.21
CA ALA A 85 12.70 -5.60 -1.51
C ALA A 85 12.23 -5.88 -0.07
N SER A 86 11.81 -4.84 0.66
CA SER A 86 11.28 -5.01 2.02
C SER A 86 9.96 -5.79 2.03
N LEU A 87 9.08 -5.56 1.06
CA LEU A 87 7.84 -6.31 0.91
C LEU A 87 8.11 -7.77 0.51
N ALA A 88 9.09 -8.01 -0.35
CA ALA A 88 9.52 -9.36 -0.71
C ALA A 88 10.00 -10.18 0.50
N GLU A 89 10.68 -9.51 1.45
CA GLU A 89 11.15 -10.15 2.69
C GLU A 89 10.01 -10.34 3.71
N LEU A 90 9.10 -9.37 3.84
CA LEU A 90 7.92 -9.46 4.73
C LEU A 90 6.86 -10.44 4.21
N ARG A 91 6.82 -10.67 2.90
CA ARG A 91 5.94 -11.62 2.20
C ARG A 91 4.45 -11.50 2.51
N PRO A 92 3.83 -10.31 2.43
CA PRO A 92 2.39 -10.20 2.59
C PRO A 92 1.64 -11.11 1.59
N ALA A 93 0.45 -11.58 1.99
CA ALA A 93 -0.34 -12.49 1.15
C ALA A 93 -0.75 -11.85 -0.17
N GLN A 94 -1.08 -10.56 -0.12
CA GLN A 94 -1.58 -9.79 -1.25
C GLN A 94 -1.00 -8.38 -1.26
N LEU A 95 -0.72 -7.88 -2.45
CA LEU A 95 -0.41 -6.49 -2.68
C LEU A 95 -1.46 -5.89 -3.61
N VAL A 96 -1.90 -4.69 -3.32
CA VAL A 96 -2.73 -3.86 -4.20
C VAL A 96 -1.96 -2.58 -4.47
N TYR A 97 -1.71 -2.29 -5.73
CA TYR A 97 -0.90 -1.15 -6.16
C TYR A 97 -1.77 -0.18 -6.93
N VAL A 98 -1.95 1.01 -6.40
CA VAL A 98 -2.65 2.12 -7.07
C VAL A 98 -1.60 2.98 -7.77
N ALA A 99 -1.66 3.09 -9.08
CA ALA A 99 -0.65 3.77 -9.89
C ALA A 99 -1.24 4.92 -10.68
N CYS A 100 -0.60 6.08 -10.61
CA CYS A 100 -0.90 7.23 -11.46
C CYS A 100 0.09 7.35 -12.66
N ASP A 101 1.11 6.50 -12.72
CA ASP A 101 2.09 6.46 -13.80
C ASP A 101 2.31 5.03 -14.30
N PRO A 102 1.94 4.72 -15.56
CA PRO A 102 2.04 3.35 -16.08
C PRO A 102 3.48 2.89 -16.29
N VAL A 103 4.43 3.78 -16.52
CA VAL A 103 5.85 3.43 -16.71
C VAL A 103 6.47 3.00 -15.38
N ALA A 104 6.21 3.76 -14.33
CA ALA A 104 6.65 3.39 -12.98
C ALA A 104 5.99 2.08 -12.53
N LEU A 105 4.70 1.88 -12.80
CA LEU A 105 3.99 0.63 -12.52
C LEU A 105 4.66 -0.55 -13.24
N ALA A 106 4.92 -0.44 -14.54
CA ALA A 106 5.53 -1.53 -15.31
C ALA A 106 6.88 -1.96 -14.74
N ARG A 107 7.71 -1.00 -14.33
CA ARG A 107 9.00 -1.29 -13.67
C ARG A 107 8.81 -1.98 -12.33
N ASP A 108 7.90 -1.50 -11.50
CA ASP A 108 7.66 -2.07 -10.17
C ASP A 108 6.97 -3.46 -10.27
N VAL A 109 6.12 -3.69 -11.29
CA VAL A 109 5.58 -5.02 -11.62
C VAL A 109 6.70 -6.01 -11.93
N ALA A 110 7.69 -5.61 -12.72
CA ALA A 110 8.84 -6.47 -13.01
C ALA A 110 9.60 -6.85 -11.73
N LEU A 111 9.88 -5.88 -10.86
CA LEU A 111 10.53 -6.12 -9.57
C LEU A 111 9.72 -7.04 -8.64
N LEU A 112 8.40 -6.87 -8.58
CA LEU A 112 7.52 -7.72 -7.78
C LEU A 112 7.50 -9.15 -8.31
N ARG A 113 7.44 -9.34 -9.63
CA ARG A 113 7.51 -10.68 -10.25
C ARG A 113 8.83 -11.38 -9.96
N GLU A 114 9.95 -10.70 -10.09
CA GLU A 114 11.28 -11.21 -9.71
C GLU A 114 11.36 -11.58 -8.23
N SER A 115 10.54 -10.94 -7.39
CA SER A 115 10.45 -11.18 -5.95
C SER A 115 9.44 -12.25 -5.55
N GLY A 116 8.84 -12.98 -6.50
CA GLY A 116 7.94 -14.09 -6.24
C GLY A 116 6.47 -13.70 -6.07
N TYR A 117 6.04 -12.58 -6.67
CA TYR A 117 4.64 -12.20 -6.77
C TYR A 117 4.13 -12.40 -8.20
N GLU A 118 2.89 -12.84 -8.32
CA GLU A 118 2.17 -12.92 -9.59
C GLU A 118 1.13 -11.81 -9.69
N LEU A 119 1.05 -11.17 -10.87
CA LEU A 119 -0.01 -10.22 -11.18
C LEU A 119 -1.32 -11.00 -11.34
N SER A 120 -2.25 -10.82 -10.42
CA SER A 120 -3.55 -11.49 -10.39
C SER A 120 -4.68 -10.67 -11.01
N GLY A 121 -4.48 -9.36 -11.15
CA GLY A 121 -5.46 -8.46 -11.75
C GLY A 121 -4.85 -7.12 -12.11
N LEU A 122 -5.38 -6.51 -13.16
CA LEU A 122 -5.01 -5.16 -13.59
C LEU A 122 -6.26 -4.46 -14.15
N GLU A 123 -6.61 -3.34 -13.55
CA GLU A 123 -7.70 -2.48 -14.01
C GLU A 123 -7.17 -1.07 -14.25
N ALA A 124 -7.60 -0.44 -15.33
CA ALA A 124 -7.24 0.92 -15.69
C ALA A 124 -8.48 1.81 -15.71
N PHE A 125 -8.34 3.02 -15.20
CA PHE A 125 -9.42 4.00 -15.07
C PHE A 125 -9.02 5.31 -15.73
N ASP A 126 -9.82 5.76 -16.68
CA ASP A 126 -9.69 7.09 -17.28
C ASP A 126 -10.48 8.12 -16.44
N LEU A 127 -9.88 8.55 -15.34
CA LEU A 127 -10.48 9.51 -14.42
C LEU A 127 -10.34 10.96 -14.89
N PHE A 128 -9.47 11.21 -15.87
CA PHE A 128 -9.17 12.53 -16.39
C PHE A 128 -9.27 12.54 -17.93
N PRO A 129 -10.50 12.49 -18.51
CA PRO A 129 -10.71 12.47 -19.95
C PRO A 129 -9.97 13.62 -20.66
N ASN A 130 -9.41 13.32 -21.83
CA ASN A 130 -8.59 14.24 -22.64
C ASN A 130 -7.22 14.61 -22.02
N THR A 131 -6.75 13.87 -21.03
CA THR A 131 -5.38 13.92 -20.54
C THR A 131 -4.70 12.56 -20.73
N HIS A 132 -3.38 12.50 -20.59
CA HIS A 132 -2.61 11.23 -20.60
C HIS A 132 -2.49 10.61 -19.20
N HIS A 133 -3.27 11.09 -18.23
CA HIS A 133 -3.29 10.57 -16.88
C HIS A 133 -4.28 9.40 -16.78
N VAL A 134 -3.76 8.21 -16.67
CA VAL A 134 -4.51 6.98 -16.42
C VAL A 134 -4.18 6.47 -15.03
N GLU A 135 -5.19 6.25 -14.21
CA GLU A 135 -5.05 5.56 -12.94
C GLU A 135 -5.19 4.05 -13.18
N ALA A 136 -4.34 3.28 -12.56
CA ALA A 136 -4.39 1.83 -12.64
C ALA A 136 -4.35 1.19 -11.24
N VAL A 137 -5.08 0.09 -11.09
CA VAL A 137 -5.03 -0.74 -9.88
C VAL A 137 -4.53 -2.12 -10.29
N ALA A 138 -3.38 -2.51 -9.78
CA ALA A 138 -2.78 -3.80 -9.99
C ALA A 138 -2.83 -4.62 -8.70
N SER A 139 -3.26 -5.87 -8.79
CA SER A 139 -3.33 -6.80 -7.68
C SER A 139 -2.31 -7.92 -7.88
N PHE A 140 -1.64 -8.29 -6.80
CA PHE A 140 -0.61 -9.32 -6.79
C PHE A 140 -0.88 -10.30 -5.66
N ILE A 141 -0.56 -11.55 -5.89
CA ILE A 141 -0.57 -12.63 -4.90
C ILE A 141 0.80 -13.30 -4.87
N LYS A 142 1.12 -13.97 -3.78
CA LYS A 142 2.34 -14.80 -3.72
C LYS A 142 2.27 -15.91 -4.78
N ALA A 143 3.34 -16.06 -5.52
CA ALA A 143 3.54 -17.20 -6.39
C ALA A 143 3.74 -18.48 -5.58
#